data_794a34950d8330e4e1d16272c5e37cca
#
_entry.id   794a34950d8330e4e1d16272c5e37cca
#
_cell.length_a   1.000
_cell.length_b   1.000
_cell.length_c   1.000
_cell.angle_alpha   90.00
_cell.angle_beta   90.00
_cell.angle_gamma   90.00
#
_symmetry.space_group_name_H-M   'P 1'
#
loop_
_entity.id
_entity.type
_entity.pdbx_description
1 polymer ?
#
loop_
_entity_poly.entity_id
_entity_poly.type
_entity_poly.pdbx_seq_one_letter_code
_entity_poly.pdbx_strand_id
1 'polypeptide(L)'
;MSKKRVYAAIEIADQEIRLIVLEIFEARYNVLRTERVACSGVDKNQKIVDESAIVTAIRQAITNAQAALGYRIERVLLAVPSVNVMRSSQKVRVQIEDGTKNIRLFHIQQGFKNAIQKRLNEDVEFVNANKVSYEVNGQVSQKLPLNQECEDFIMDVDLLYADKETIYSYARCVEQANLEILDLCVDSFAIGQETAALAQSTERVTIQIDLEQNHSTLALFSTGRLMTCTTLDYGYLWFIEDIQRKYKLSDDVCY
;
A
#
# COMPACT_ATOMS: atom_id res chain seq x y z
N MET A 1 -0.61 27.67 12.66
CA MET A 1 -0.42 27.65 11.19
C MET A 1 -0.37 26.21 10.75
N SER A 2 -1.30 25.77 9.90
CA SER A 2 -1.25 24.43 9.30
C SER A 2 -0.02 24.33 8.41
N LYS A 3 0.79 23.28 8.63
CA LYS A 3 2.06 23.11 7.91
C LYS A 3 1.79 22.32 6.63
N LYS A 4 2.14 22.87 5.49
CA LYS A 4 2.14 22.13 4.21
C LYS A 4 3.07 20.92 4.33
N ARG A 5 2.60 19.76 3.89
CA ARG A 5 3.39 18.52 3.85
C ARG A 5 3.39 18.02 2.41
N VAL A 6 4.57 17.69 1.92
CA VAL A 6 4.76 17.11 0.59
C VAL A 6 5.16 15.65 0.74
N TYR A 7 4.51 14.80 -0.03
CA TYR A 7 4.78 13.37 -0.10
C TYR A 7 5.03 12.97 -1.55
N ALA A 8 5.93 12.03 -1.74
CA ALA A 8 6.12 11.34 -3.01
C ALA A 8 5.77 9.86 -2.81
N ALA A 9 5.07 9.26 -3.77
CA ALA A 9 4.79 7.84 -3.79
C ALA A 9 5.22 7.22 -5.10
N ILE A 10 5.81 6.03 -5.02
CA ILE A 10 6.29 5.23 -6.16
C ILE A 10 5.54 3.93 -6.22
N GLU A 11 5.16 3.54 -7.42
CA GLU A 11 4.70 2.22 -7.78
C GLU A 11 5.59 1.67 -8.90
N ILE A 12 6.03 0.43 -8.74
CA ILE A 12 6.75 -0.32 -9.78
C ILE A 12 5.73 -1.26 -10.42
N ALA A 13 5.17 -0.83 -11.56
CA ALA A 13 4.19 -1.60 -12.31
C ALA A 13 4.85 -2.50 -13.37
N ASP A 14 4.08 -3.32 -14.08
CA ASP A 14 4.58 -4.31 -15.06
C ASP A 14 5.54 -3.72 -16.10
N GLN A 15 5.20 -2.54 -16.64
CA GLN A 15 5.91 -1.95 -17.78
C GLN A 15 6.34 -0.50 -17.55
N GLU A 16 6.14 0.02 -16.36
CA GLU A 16 6.47 1.41 -16.04
C GLU A 16 6.68 1.65 -14.56
N ILE A 17 7.48 2.67 -14.26
CA ILE A 17 7.52 3.28 -12.93
C ILE A 17 6.52 4.42 -12.91
N ARG A 18 5.65 4.43 -11.93
CA ARG A 18 4.68 5.50 -11.65
C ARG A 18 5.13 6.27 -10.43
N LEU A 19 5.27 7.57 -10.55
CA LEU A 19 5.59 8.48 -9.45
C LEU A 19 4.53 9.57 -9.35
N ILE A 20 4.03 9.80 -8.16
CA ILE A 20 3.20 10.94 -7.84
C ILE A 20 3.82 11.76 -6.71
N VAL A 21 3.81 13.07 -6.86
CA VAL A 21 4.18 14.03 -5.80
C VAL A 21 2.97 14.88 -5.49
N LEU A 22 2.57 14.90 -4.21
CA LEU A 22 1.40 15.62 -3.76
C LEU A 22 1.68 16.44 -2.50
N GLU A 23 0.98 17.57 -2.39
CA GLU A 23 0.94 18.42 -1.21
C GLU A 23 -0.36 18.17 -0.44
N ILE A 24 -0.24 18.01 0.87
CA ILE A 24 -1.37 17.97 1.78
C ILE A 24 -1.40 19.27 2.59
N PHE A 25 -2.49 20.01 2.43
CA PHE A 25 -2.74 21.24 3.18
C PHE A 25 -4.21 21.30 3.61
N GLU A 26 -4.48 21.46 4.91
CA GLU A 26 -5.84 21.53 5.48
C GLU A 26 -6.78 20.42 5.02
N ALA A 27 -6.26 19.18 5.05
CA ALA A 27 -6.94 17.95 4.59
C ALA A 27 -7.35 17.96 3.11
N ARG A 28 -6.74 18.81 2.29
CA ARG A 28 -6.89 18.81 0.83
C ARG A 28 -5.62 18.28 0.18
N TYR A 29 -5.81 17.52 -0.89
CA TYR A 29 -4.72 16.97 -1.71
C TYR A 29 -4.55 17.84 -2.95
N ASN A 30 -3.32 18.22 -3.22
CA ASN A 30 -2.94 18.93 -4.45
C ASN A 30 -1.84 18.14 -5.14
N VAL A 31 -2.11 17.58 -6.31
CA VAL A 31 -1.11 16.88 -7.11
C VAL A 31 -0.16 17.90 -7.71
N LEU A 32 1.11 17.83 -7.32
CA LEU A 32 2.15 18.73 -7.80
C LEU A 32 2.80 18.21 -9.08
N ARG A 33 3.01 16.88 -9.15
CA ARG A 33 3.63 16.24 -10.30
C ARG A 33 3.26 14.77 -10.39
N THR A 34 3.19 14.25 -11.61
CA THR A 34 3.14 12.81 -11.92
C THR A 34 4.19 12.51 -12.98
N GLU A 35 4.85 11.36 -12.85
CA GLU A 35 5.79 10.84 -13.83
C GLU A 35 5.44 9.39 -14.15
N ARG A 36 5.61 9.02 -15.42
CA ARG A 36 5.58 7.64 -15.89
C ARG A 36 6.81 7.38 -16.72
N VAL A 37 7.58 6.37 -16.36
CA VAL A 37 8.81 6.00 -17.07
C VAL A 37 8.72 4.53 -17.43
N ALA A 38 8.77 4.24 -18.74
CA ALA A 38 8.72 2.87 -19.24
C ALA A 38 9.87 2.03 -18.64
N CYS A 39 9.55 0.82 -18.20
CA CYS A 39 10.48 -0.11 -17.58
C CYS A 39 9.99 -1.54 -17.78
N SER A 40 10.87 -2.46 -18.15
CA SER A 40 10.58 -3.88 -18.42
C SER A 40 11.29 -4.82 -17.46
N GLY A 41 11.37 -4.44 -16.18
CA GLY A 41 12.10 -5.21 -15.16
C GLY A 41 11.25 -6.10 -14.28
N VAL A 42 9.94 -6.20 -14.50
CA VAL A 42 8.98 -7.03 -13.74
C VAL A 42 8.41 -8.11 -14.66
N ASP A 43 8.31 -9.33 -14.18
CA ASP A 43 7.66 -10.42 -14.93
C ASP A 43 6.13 -10.47 -14.67
N LYS A 44 5.44 -11.34 -15.39
CA LYS A 44 3.99 -11.55 -15.27
C LYS A 44 3.53 -12.02 -13.88
N ASN A 45 4.43 -12.55 -13.06
CA ASN A 45 4.15 -12.94 -11.67
C ASN A 45 4.50 -11.85 -10.68
N GLN A 46 4.74 -10.62 -11.17
CA GLN A 46 5.14 -9.47 -10.38
C GLN A 46 6.49 -9.65 -9.65
N LYS A 47 7.37 -10.50 -10.20
CA LYS A 47 8.72 -10.67 -9.70
C LYS A 47 9.68 -9.77 -10.44
N ILE A 48 10.62 -9.18 -9.70
CA ILE A 48 11.69 -8.38 -10.28
C ILE A 48 12.69 -9.31 -10.95
N VAL A 49 12.89 -9.13 -12.26
CA VAL A 49 13.82 -9.90 -13.09
C VAL A 49 14.99 -9.05 -13.61
N ASP A 50 14.86 -7.72 -13.61
CA ASP A 50 15.94 -6.79 -13.93
C ASP A 50 15.94 -5.59 -12.97
N GLU A 51 16.66 -5.74 -11.85
CA GLU A 51 16.81 -4.68 -10.85
C GLU A 51 17.46 -3.41 -11.44
N SER A 52 18.42 -3.57 -12.36
CA SER A 52 19.17 -2.45 -12.96
C SER A 52 18.27 -1.55 -13.82
N ALA A 53 17.38 -2.18 -14.62
CA ALA A 53 16.41 -1.44 -15.42
C ALA A 53 15.44 -0.67 -14.51
N ILE A 54 14.92 -1.30 -13.47
CA ILE A 54 14.01 -0.67 -12.51
C ILE A 54 14.68 0.50 -11.79
N VAL A 55 15.88 0.31 -11.24
CA VAL A 55 16.64 1.37 -10.54
C VAL A 55 16.90 2.57 -11.46
N THR A 56 17.24 2.30 -12.72
CA THR A 56 17.47 3.35 -13.73
C THR A 56 16.18 4.13 -13.99
N ALA A 57 15.05 3.44 -14.17
CA ALA A 57 13.76 4.08 -14.42
C ALA A 57 13.26 4.88 -13.19
N ILE A 58 13.45 4.37 -11.97
CA ILE A 58 13.15 5.14 -10.74
C ILE A 58 13.97 6.43 -10.70
N ARG A 59 15.28 6.35 -10.92
CA ARG A 59 16.17 7.53 -10.96
C ARG A 59 15.73 8.54 -12.01
N GLN A 60 15.29 8.07 -13.17
CA GLN A 60 14.78 8.93 -14.24
C GLN A 60 13.49 9.63 -13.81
N ALA A 61 12.53 8.91 -13.24
CA ALA A 61 11.27 9.50 -12.75
C ALA A 61 11.51 10.56 -11.67
N ILE A 62 12.40 10.28 -10.71
CA ILE A 62 12.79 11.22 -9.65
C ILE A 62 13.48 12.45 -10.23
N THR A 63 14.43 12.26 -11.17
CA THR A 63 15.14 13.37 -11.81
C THR A 63 14.18 14.30 -12.56
N ASN A 64 13.24 13.73 -13.32
CA ASN A 64 12.24 14.49 -14.04
C ASN A 64 11.35 15.31 -13.08
N ALA A 65 10.85 14.67 -12.01
CA ALA A 65 10.02 15.34 -11.02
C ALA A 65 10.79 16.46 -10.30
N GLN A 66 12.02 16.22 -9.87
CA GLN A 66 12.87 17.22 -9.21
C GLN A 66 13.17 18.42 -10.12
N ALA A 67 13.43 18.17 -11.41
CA ALA A 67 13.67 19.23 -12.38
C ALA A 67 12.42 20.13 -12.56
N ALA A 68 11.22 19.53 -12.54
CA ALA A 68 9.97 20.26 -12.67
C ALA A 68 9.58 21.02 -11.39
N LEU A 69 9.89 20.46 -10.22
CA LEU A 69 9.46 21.00 -8.92
C LEU A 69 10.49 21.95 -8.29
N GLY A 70 11.77 21.87 -8.70
CA GLY A 70 12.84 22.72 -8.18
C GLY A 70 13.34 22.34 -6.78
N TYR A 71 13.02 21.15 -6.27
CA TYR A 71 13.51 20.65 -4.97
C TYR A 71 13.82 19.15 -5.03
N ARG A 72 14.58 18.66 -4.05
CA ARG A 72 14.97 17.25 -3.96
C ARG A 72 13.85 16.38 -3.37
N ILE A 73 13.72 15.18 -3.91
CA ILE A 73 12.89 14.10 -3.39
C ILE A 73 13.86 13.05 -2.87
N GLU A 74 13.92 12.89 -1.55
CA GLU A 74 14.83 11.96 -0.87
C GLU A 74 14.08 10.79 -0.24
N ARG A 75 12.77 10.96 -0.02
CA ARG A 75 11.91 10.00 0.69
C ARG A 75 10.63 9.74 -0.06
N VAL A 76 10.21 8.48 -0.08
CA VAL A 76 9.02 8.05 -0.81
C VAL A 76 8.18 7.07 0.01
N LEU A 77 6.90 7.01 -0.30
CA LEU A 77 6.02 5.90 0.01
C LEU A 77 6.14 4.88 -1.13
N LEU A 78 6.19 3.59 -0.82
CA LEU A 78 6.28 2.54 -1.83
C LEU A 78 4.99 1.72 -1.85
N ALA A 79 4.31 1.70 -3.00
CA ALA A 79 3.27 0.73 -3.26
C ALA A 79 3.90 -0.59 -3.72
N VAL A 80 3.60 -1.68 -3.01
CA VAL A 80 4.04 -3.03 -3.35
C VAL A 80 2.87 -3.83 -3.93
N PRO A 81 3.11 -4.74 -4.87
CA PRO A 81 2.04 -5.50 -5.50
C PRO A 81 1.36 -6.44 -4.51
N SER A 82 0.09 -6.73 -4.78
CA SER A 82 -0.78 -7.58 -3.96
C SER A 82 -0.51 -9.07 -4.17
N VAL A 83 0.75 -9.49 -4.03
CA VAL A 83 1.17 -10.90 -4.16
C VAL A 83 1.04 -11.59 -2.81
N ASN A 84 0.32 -12.71 -2.80
CA ASN A 84 0.14 -13.58 -1.62
C ASN A 84 -0.29 -12.79 -0.36
N VAL A 85 -1.25 -11.88 -0.53
CA VAL A 85 -1.76 -11.08 0.59
C VAL A 85 -2.55 -11.93 1.56
N MET A 86 -2.14 -11.92 2.81
CA MET A 86 -2.77 -12.65 3.90
C MET A 86 -3.27 -11.69 4.98
N ARG A 87 -4.37 -12.04 5.62
CA ARG A 87 -4.98 -11.26 6.68
C ARG A 87 -4.92 -11.99 8.02
N SER A 88 -4.60 -11.28 9.09
CA SER A 88 -4.61 -11.80 10.45
C SER A 88 -5.27 -10.83 11.42
N SER A 89 -6.27 -11.29 12.15
CA SER A 89 -6.89 -10.53 13.24
C SER A 89 -6.31 -10.97 14.58
N GLN A 90 -5.84 -10.00 15.37
CA GLN A 90 -5.20 -10.23 16.66
C GLN A 90 -5.87 -9.37 17.72
N LYS A 91 -6.24 -10.00 18.86
CA LYS A 91 -6.61 -9.27 20.07
C LYS A 91 -5.44 -9.26 21.03
N VAL A 92 -4.98 -8.08 21.41
CA VAL A 92 -3.85 -7.87 22.31
C VAL A 92 -4.31 -7.06 23.50
N ARG A 93 -4.15 -7.63 24.72
CA ARG A 93 -4.35 -6.89 25.96
C ARG A 93 -3.05 -6.15 26.29
N VAL A 94 -3.16 -4.87 26.54
CA VAL A 94 -2.05 -3.96 26.91
C VAL A 94 -2.28 -3.48 28.32
N GLN A 95 -1.32 -3.77 29.20
CA GLN A 95 -1.34 -3.30 30.61
C GLN A 95 -0.61 -1.97 30.73
N ILE A 96 -1.08 -1.11 31.61
CA ILE A 96 -0.47 0.18 31.89
C ILE A 96 0.34 0.04 33.19
N GLU A 97 1.61 -0.35 33.03
CA GLU A 97 2.51 -0.66 34.15
C GLU A 97 3.36 0.55 34.62
N ASP A 98 3.23 1.70 33.95
CA ASP A 98 4.02 2.91 34.24
C ASP A 98 3.49 3.74 35.43
N GLY A 99 2.48 3.24 36.13
CA GLY A 99 1.86 3.87 37.26
C GLY A 99 0.97 5.08 36.97
N THR A 100 0.85 5.48 35.70
CA THR A 100 0.07 6.68 35.31
C THR A 100 -1.42 6.42 35.15
N LYS A 101 -1.81 5.15 35.00
CA LYS A 101 -3.19 4.73 34.66
C LYS A 101 -3.78 5.42 33.42
N ASN A 102 -2.93 6.03 32.58
CA ASN A 102 -3.35 6.75 31.38
C ASN A 102 -2.75 6.14 30.12
N ILE A 103 -3.57 5.94 29.09
CA ILE A 103 -3.12 5.44 27.80
C ILE A 103 -2.23 6.48 27.12
N ARG A 104 -1.00 6.08 26.83
CA ARG A 104 -0.01 6.88 26.08
C ARG A 104 0.33 6.22 24.76
N LEU A 105 0.95 6.96 23.85
CA LEU A 105 1.31 6.48 22.52
C LEU A 105 2.19 5.22 22.57
N PHE A 106 3.14 5.16 23.51
CA PHE A 106 4.03 4.00 23.62
C PHE A 106 3.30 2.71 24.01
N HIS A 107 2.21 2.77 24.81
CA HIS A 107 1.38 1.59 25.11
C HIS A 107 0.74 1.03 23.84
N ILE A 108 0.24 1.93 22.97
CA ILE A 108 -0.33 1.56 21.67
C ILE A 108 0.74 0.94 20.76
N GLN A 109 1.93 1.55 20.71
CA GLN A 109 3.06 1.02 19.94
C GLN A 109 3.49 -0.38 20.44
N GLN A 110 3.51 -0.57 21.76
CA GLN A 110 3.80 -1.89 22.34
C GLN A 110 2.72 -2.92 21.97
N GLY A 111 1.44 -2.55 22.03
CA GLY A 111 0.34 -3.40 21.59
C GLY A 111 0.46 -3.82 20.13
N PHE A 112 0.80 -2.89 19.24
CA PHE A 112 1.09 -3.19 17.84
C PHE A 112 2.29 -4.12 17.68
N LYS A 113 3.38 -3.86 18.36
CA LYS A 113 4.56 -4.71 18.34
C LYS A 113 4.22 -6.15 18.74
N ASN A 114 3.43 -6.31 19.79
CA ASN A 114 3.00 -7.63 20.26
C ASN A 114 2.07 -8.34 19.25
N ALA A 115 1.20 -7.57 18.55
CA ALA A 115 0.34 -8.13 17.52
C ALA A 115 1.14 -8.64 16.31
N ILE A 116 2.12 -7.86 15.83
CA ILE A 116 2.94 -8.18 14.66
C ILE A 116 3.91 -9.35 14.96
N GLN A 117 4.40 -9.48 16.20
CA GLN A 117 5.30 -10.57 16.57
C GLN A 117 4.70 -11.97 16.44
N LYS A 118 3.38 -12.10 16.40
CA LYS A 118 2.69 -13.35 16.09
C LYS A 118 2.72 -13.59 14.59
N ARG A 119 3.89 -13.95 14.05
CA ARG A 119 4.07 -14.25 12.62
C ARG A 119 3.09 -15.31 12.15
N LEU A 120 2.52 -15.11 10.95
CA LEU A 120 1.66 -16.08 10.29
C LEU A 120 2.48 -17.26 9.74
N ASN A 121 3.54 -16.95 8.99
CA ASN A 121 4.55 -17.88 8.49
C ASN A 121 5.85 -17.12 8.17
N GLU A 122 6.89 -17.82 7.70
CA GLU A 122 8.21 -17.24 7.40
C GLU A 122 8.26 -16.54 6.02
N ASP A 123 7.29 -16.83 5.15
CA ASP A 123 7.27 -16.38 3.75
C ASP A 123 6.54 -15.04 3.56
N VAL A 124 5.88 -14.54 4.60
CA VAL A 124 5.17 -13.27 4.55
C VAL A 124 5.71 -12.27 5.58
N GLU A 125 5.58 -11.00 5.25
CA GLU A 125 5.98 -9.87 6.11
C GLU A 125 4.78 -8.95 6.33
N PHE A 126 4.71 -8.32 7.50
CA PHE A 126 3.71 -7.31 7.81
C PHE A 126 3.87 -6.09 6.91
N VAL A 127 2.75 -5.60 6.36
CA VAL A 127 2.73 -4.40 5.50
C VAL A 127 1.81 -3.32 6.06
N ASN A 128 0.53 -3.65 6.32
CA ASN A 128 -0.45 -2.64 6.71
C ASN A 128 -1.33 -3.07 7.87
N ALA A 129 -1.77 -2.10 8.67
CA ALA A 129 -2.91 -2.27 9.54
C ALA A 129 -4.20 -2.00 8.75
N ASN A 130 -4.97 -3.05 8.50
CA ASN A 130 -6.24 -2.99 7.77
C ASN A 130 -7.34 -2.30 8.60
N LYS A 131 -7.36 -2.56 9.90
CA LYS A 131 -8.24 -1.91 10.88
C LYS A 131 -7.66 -2.03 12.27
N VAL A 132 -7.90 -1.00 13.07
CA VAL A 132 -7.59 -1.01 14.50
C VAL A 132 -8.79 -0.52 15.28
N SER A 133 -9.15 -1.21 16.33
CA SER A 133 -10.11 -0.75 17.32
C SER A 133 -9.58 -0.99 18.74
N TYR A 134 -10.06 -0.19 19.66
CA TYR A 134 -9.64 -0.19 21.05
C TYR A 134 -10.85 -0.40 21.93
N GLU A 135 -10.76 -1.30 22.91
CA GLU A 135 -11.74 -1.48 23.95
C GLU A 135 -11.14 -0.98 25.27
N VAL A 136 -11.69 0.11 25.78
CA VAL A 136 -11.28 0.75 27.04
C VAL A 136 -12.48 0.79 27.97
N ASN A 137 -12.37 0.23 29.16
CA ASN A 137 -13.46 0.16 30.15
C ASN A 137 -14.78 -0.36 29.56
N GLY A 138 -14.71 -1.37 28.65
CA GLY A 138 -15.88 -1.97 27.99
C GLY A 138 -16.46 -1.15 26.82
N GLN A 139 -15.87 -0.02 26.47
CA GLN A 139 -16.27 0.80 25.32
C GLN A 139 -15.34 0.58 24.13
N VAL A 140 -15.93 0.22 22.98
CA VAL A 140 -15.16 0.00 21.74
C VAL A 140 -15.18 1.24 20.87
N SER A 141 -14.00 1.67 20.40
CA SER A 141 -13.82 2.82 19.52
C SER A 141 -12.69 2.59 18.52
N GLN A 142 -12.77 3.22 17.34
CA GLN A 142 -11.66 3.28 16.37
C GLN A 142 -10.76 4.52 16.58
N LYS A 143 -11.18 5.45 17.44
CA LYS A 143 -10.37 6.63 17.77
C LYS A 143 -9.27 6.23 18.75
N LEU A 144 -8.07 6.79 18.55
CA LEU A 144 -6.95 6.63 19.46
C LEU A 144 -7.35 7.06 20.87
N PRO A 145 -7.28 6.16 21.88
CA PRO A 145 -7.76 6.42 23.24
C PRO A 145 -6.71 7.13 24.11
N LEU A 146 -5.96 8.09 23.56
CA LEU A 146 -4.92 8.80 24.30
C LEU A 146 -5.49 9.58 25.48
N ASN A 147 -4.78 9.50 26.61
CA ASN A 147 -5.12 10.12 27.88
C ASN A 147 -6.41 9.58 28.55
N GLN A 148 -6.96 8.48 28.07
CA GLN A 148 -8.04 7.79 28.79
C GLN A 148 -7.47 7.02 29.97
N GLU A 149 -8.17 7.09 31.11
CA GLU A 149 -7.76 6.42 32.35
C GLU A 149 -8.26 4.96 32.34
N CYS A 150 -7.34 4.02 32.51
CA CYS A 150 -7.61 2.60 32.70
C CYS A 150 -6.39 1.89 33.27
N GLU A 151 -6.54 0.66 33.73
CA GLU A 151 -5.44 -0.22 34.14
C GLU A 151 -4.92 -1.06 32.97
N ASP A 152 -5.82 -1.45 32.10
CA ASP A 152 -5.52 -2.16 30.84
C ASP A 152 -6.55 -1.81 29.76
N PHE A 153 -6.21 -2.10 28.52
CA PHE A 153 -7.13 -2.00 27.39
C PHE A 153 -6.85 -3.09 26.37
N ILE A 154 -7.82 -3.37 25.50
CA ILE A 154 -7.68 -4.36 24.43
C ILE A 154 -7.53 -3.61 23.09
N MET A 155 -6.53 -3.99 22.31
CA MET A 155 -6.41 -3.64 20.91
C MET A 155 -6.90 -4.81 20.06
N ASP A 156 -7.89 -4.57 19.20
CA ASP A 156 -8.31 -5.49 18.15
C ASP A 156 -7.70 -4.98 16.84
N VAL A 157 -6.69 -5.69 16.35
CA VAL A 157 -5.85 -5.27 15.24
C VAL A 157 -6.02 -6.25 14.10
N ASP A 158 -6.43 -5.75 12.96
CA ASP A 158 -6.53 -6.49 11.71
C ASP A 158 -5.35 -6.13 10.82
N LEU A 159 -4.47 -7.08 10.55
CA LEU A 159 -3.17 -6.89 9.92
C LEU A 159 -3.15 -7.53 8.53
N LEU A 160 -2.49 -6.85 7.59
CA LEU A 160 -2.18 -7.37 6.26
C LEU A 160 -0.70 -7.72 6.17
N TYR A 161 -0.45 -8.88 5.61
CA TYR A 161 0.86 -9.42 5.28
C TYR A 161 0.92 -9.68 3.79
N ALA A 162 2.07 -9.54 3.18
CA ALA A 162 2.29 -9.85 1.78
C ALA A 162 3.58 -10.67 1.61
N ASP A 163 3.81 -11.15 0.39
CA ASP A 163 4.98 -11.98 0.08
C ASP A 163 6.29 -11.28 0.43
N LYS A 164 7.08 -11.92 1.25
CA LYS A 164 8.31 -11.34 1.80
C LYS A 164 9.36 -11.08 0.73
N GLU A 165 9.55 -12.02 -0.20
CA GLU A 165 10.53 -11.87 -1.29
C GLU A 165 10.17 -10.67 -2.16
N THR A 166 8.89 -10.53 -2.51
CA THR A 166 8.36 -9.41 -3.28
C THR A 166 8.62 -8.09 -2.55
N ILE A 167 8.22 -7.96 -1.28
CA ILE A 167 8.41 -6.74 -0.50
C ILE A 167 9.89 -6.31 -0.51
N TYR A 168 10.80 -7.23 -0.19
CA TYR A 168 12.22 -6.89 -0.08
C TYR A 168 12.88 -6.61 -1.43
N SER A 169 12.48 -7.27 -2.51
CA SER A 169 13.03 -7.01 -3.83
C SER A 169 12.62 -5.63 -4.36
N TYR A 170 11.36 -5.24 -4.15
CA TYR A 170 10.83 -3.93 -4.52
C TYR A 170 11.47 -2.82 -3.66
N ALA A 171 11.54 -3.00 -2.35
CA ALA A 171 12.19 -2.05 -1.44
C ALA A 171 13.67 -1.84 -1.81
N ARG A 172 14.40 -2.91 -2.11
CA ARG A 172 15.81 -2.85 -2.52
C ARG A 172 16.02 -2.01 -3.78
N CYS A 173 15.15 -2.10 -4.78
CA CYS A 173 15.25 -1.27 -5.97
C CYS A 173 15.11 0.22 -5.64
N VAL A 174 14.19 0.59 -4.74
CA VAL A 174 14.00 1.97 -4.29
C VAL A 174 15.21 2.47 -3.51
N GLU A 175 15.74 1.66 -2.58
CA GLU A 175 16.94 2.00 -1.81
C GLU A 175 18.19 2.13 -2.70
N GLN A 176 18.35 1.24 -3.69
CA GLN A 176 19.45 1.35 -4.68
C GLN A 176 19.31 2.60 -5.57
N ALA A 177 18.12 3.15 -5.71
CA ALA A 177 17.92 4.45 -6.35
C ALA A 177 18.31 5.64 -5.45
N ASN A 178 18.84 5.41 -4.25
CA ASN A 178 19.19 6.37 -3.20
C ASN A 178 17.96 7.12 -2.62
N LEU A 179 16.86 6.39 -2.41
CA LEU A 179 15.67 6.91 -1.77
C LEU A 179 15.44 6.20 -0.44
N GLU A 180 14.99 6.95 0.57
CA GLU A 180 14.52 6.42 1.84
C GLU A 180 13.03 6.06 1.71
N ILE A 181 12.66 4.85 2.12
CA ILE A 181 11.26 4.43 2.16
C ILE A 181 10.65 4.88 3.49
N LEU A 182 9.66 5.77 3.42
CA LEU A 182 8.93 6.25 4.60
C LEU A 182 7.95 5.20 5.12
N ASP A 183 7.28 4.53 4.22
CA ASP A 183 6.29 3.50 4.52
C ASP A 183 6.01 2.64 3.28
N LEU A 184 5.46 1.45 3.51
CA LEU A 184 5.05 0.48 2.50
C LEU A 184 3.53 0.33 2.52
N CYS A 185 2.94 0.15 1.35
CA CYS A 185 1.52 -0.11 1.23
C CYS A 185 1.25 -1.14 0.14
N VAL A 186 0.36 -2.09 0.42
CA VAL A 186 -0.17 -2.97 -0.63
C VAL A 186 -1.03 -2.15 -1.59
N ASP A 187 -0.78 -2.23 -2.88
CA ASP A 187 -1.44 -1.45 -3.93
C ASP A 187 -2.97 -1.56 -3.88
N SER A 188 -3.52 -2.78 -3.87
CA SER A 188 -4.97 -3.00 -3.77
C SER A 188 -5.57 -2.41 -2.50
N PHE A 189 -4.84 -2.43 -1.37
CA PHE A 189 -5.31 -1.80 -0.15
C PHE A 189 -5.35 -0.28 -0.30
N ALA A 190 -4.32 0.34 -0.88
CA ALA A 190 -4.28 1.78 -1.11
C ALA A 190 -5.43 2.25 -2.01
N ILE A 191 -5.66 1.58 -3.15
CA ILE A 191 -6.75 1.89 -4.08
C ILE A 191 -8.10 1.70 -3.39
N GLY A 192 -8.27 0.61 -2.63
CA GLY A 192 -9.51 0.32 -1.91
C GLY A 192 -9.84 1.36 -0.84
N GLN A 193 -8.85 1.88 -0.12
CA GLN A 193 -9.04 2.96 0.87
C GLN A 193 -9.50 4.27 0.19
N GLU A 194 -8.90 4.63 -0.92
CA GLU A 194 -9.29 5.82 -1.70
C GLU A 194 -10.69 5.66 -2.29
N THR A 195 -11.00 4.50 -2.87
CA THR A 195 -12.32 4.19 -3.41
C THR A 195 -13.41 4.26 -2.33
N ALA A 196 -13.14 3.75 -1.14
CA ALA A 196 -14.06 3.83 -0.01
C ALA A 196 -14.29 5.27 0.44
N ALA A 197 -13.25 6.10 0.46
CA ALA A 197 -13.33 7.53 0.78
C ALA A 197 -14.18 8.29 -0.26
N LEU A 198 -13.97 8.04 -1.55
CA LEU A 198 -14.73 8.66 -2.63
C LEU A 198 -16.20 8.24 -2.65
N ALA A 199 -16.47 6.95 -2.40
CA ALA A 199 -17.83 6.40 -2.42
C ALA A 199 -18.69 6.79 -1.20
N GLN A 200 -18.11 7.41 -0.18
CA GLN A 200 -18.76 7.74 1.11
C GLN A 200 -19.51 6.55 1.75
N SER A 201 -19.10 5.33 1.43
CA SER A 201 -19.78 4.10 1.86
C SER A 201 -18.79 3.06 2.35
N THR A 202 -18.57 3.05 3.66
CA THR A 202 -17.80 2.01 4.34
C THR A 202 -18.62 0.76 4.70
N GLU A 203 -19.92 0.77 4.43
CA GLU A 203 -20.84 -0.29 4.88
C GLU A 203 -21.11 -1.38 3.83
N ARG A 204 -20.57 -1.23 2.63
CA ARG A 204 -20.84 -2.14 1.50
C ARG A 204 -19.69 -3.12 1.26
N VAL A 205 -20.05 -4.25 0.68
CA VAL A 205 -19.11 -5.14 0.03
C VAL A 205 -18.74 -4.52 -1.32
N THR A 206 -17.44 -4.36 -1.56
CA THR A 206 -16.91 -3.79 -2.81
C THR A 206 -15.93 -4.79 -3.42
N ILE A 207 -16.02 -5.00 -4.73
CA ILE A 207 -15.02 -5.73 -5.50
C ILE A 207 -14.27 -4.69 -6.32
N GLN A 208 -12.95 -4.68 -6.16
CA GLN A 208 -12.02 -3.93 -6.97
C GLN A 208 -11.43 -4.87 -7.99
N ILE A 209 -11.40 -4.45 -9.26
CA ILE A 209 -10.74 -5.14 -10.35
C ILE A 209 -9.69 -4.19 -10.90
N ASP A 210 -8.43 -4.57 -10.80
CA ASP A 210 -7.30 -3.86 -11.38
C ASP A 210 -6.80 -4.65 -12.59
N LEU A 211 -6.86 -4.02 -13.77
CA LEU A 211 -6.48 -4.62 -15.05
C LEU A 211 -5.14 -4.05 -15.50
N GLU A 212 -4.07 -4.75 -15.17
CA GLU A 212 -2.74 -4.45 -15.68
C GLU A 212 -2.48 -5.13 -17.02
N GLN A 213 -1.32 -4.91 -17.60
CA GLN A 213 -1.01 -5.39 -18.94
C GLN A 213 -1.05 -6.93 -19.04
N ASN A 214 -0.38 -7.62 -18.14
CA ASN A 214 -0.17 -9.07 -18.20
C ASN A 214 -0.96 -9.84 -17.14
N HIS A 215 -1.49 -9.18 -16.15
CA HIS A 215 -2.25 -9.78 -15.05
C HIS A 215 -3.42 -8.90 -14.63
N SER A 216 -4.29 -9.45 -13.80
CA SER A 216 -5.37 -8.68 -13.15
C SER A 216 -5.42 -9.02 -11.68
N THR A 217 -5.67 -8.03 -10.83
CA THR A 217 -5.87 -8.23 -9.41
C THR A 217 -7.33 -8.03 -9.02
N LEU A 218 -7.90 -9.02 -8.36
CA LEU A 218 -9.24 -8.95 -7.77
C LEU A 218 -9.12 -8.79 -6.27
N ALA A 219 -9.66 -7.73 -5.73
CA ALA A 219 -9.68 -7.48 -4.28
C ALA A 219 -11.11 -7.33 -3.77
N LEU A 220 -11.44 -8.03 -2.70
CA LEU A 220 -12.72 -7.98 -2.02
C LEU A 220 -12.60 -7.15 -0.75
N PHE A 221 -13.42 -6.12 -0.64
CA PHE A 221 -13.54 -5.29 0.56
C PHE A 221 -14.89 -5.50 1.24
N SER A 222 -14.90 -5.46 2.57
CA SER A 222 -16.10 -5.40 3.37
C SER A 222 -15.93 -4.39 4.49
N THR A 223 -16.85 -3.44 4.58
CA THR A 223 -16.79 -2.36 5.58
C THR A 223 -15.45 -1.60 5.59
N GLY A 224 -14.91 -1.31 4.40
CA GLY A 224 -13.63 -0.61 4.22
C GLY A 224 -12.39 -1.44 4.55
N ARG A 225 -12.52 -2.76 4.79
CA ARG A 225 -11.41 -3.68 5.07
C ARG A 225 -11.14 -4.58 3.88
N LEU A 226 -9.89 -4.73 3.51
CA LEU A 226 -9.47 -5.74 2.55
C LEU A 226 -9.67 -7.13 3.17
N MET A 227 -10.54 -7.93 2.57
CA MET A 227 -10.88 -9.27 3.05
C MET A 227 -10.00 -10.32 2.43
N THR A 228 -9.80 -10.22 1.13
CA THR A 228 -8.93 -11.10 0.34
C THR A 228 -8.57 -10.41 -0.97
N CYS A 229 -7.45 -10.78 -1.54
CA CYS A 229 -7.14 -10.44 -2.91
C CYS A 229 -6.50 -11.65 -3.63
N THR A 230 -6.63 -11.68 -4.94
CA THR A 230 -6.06 -12.73 -5.79
C THR A 230 -5.64 -12.14 -7.12
N THR A 231 -4.54 -12.64 -7.65
CA THR A 231 -4.03 -12.26 -8.95
C THR A 231 -4.40 -13.34 -9.97
N LEU A 232 -4.81 -12.92 -11.16
CA LEU A 232 -5.13 -13.75 -12.31
C LEU A 232 -4.07 -13.51 -13.38
N ASP A 233 -3.62 -14.58 -14.04
CA ASP A 233 -2.62 -14.53 -15.12
C ASP A 233 -3.17 -13.98 -16.46
N TYR A 234 -4.18 -13.12 -16.40
CA TYR A 234 -4.84 -12.49 -17.53
C TYR A 234 -4.89 -10.99 -17.30
N GLY A 235 -4.19 -10.23 -18.16
CA GLY A 235 -4.26 -8.78 -18.21
C GLY A 235 -5.04 -8.29 -19.43
N TYR A 236 -5.05 -6.97 -19.66
CA TYR A 236 -5.78 -6.40 -20.80
C TYR A 236 -5.20 -6.83 -22.16
N LEU A 237 -3.91 -7.20 -22.26
CA LEU A 237 -3.31 -7.72 -23.48
C LEU A 237 -4.01 -8.99 -23.96
N TRP A 238 -4.41 -9.87 -23.05
CA TRP A 238 -5.13 -11.08 -23.41
C TRP A 238 -6.44 -10.77 -24.16
N PHE A 239 -7.16 -9.73 -23.74
CA PHE A 239 -8.39 -9.30 -24.43
C PHE A 239 -8.08 -8.72 -25.82
N ILE A 240 -7.01 -7.92 -25.91
CA ILE A 240 -6.57 -7.35 -27.20
C ILE A 240 -6.18 -8.46 -28.16
N GLU A 241 -5.36 -9.41 -27.75
CA GLU A 241 -4.94 -10.57 -28.57
C GLU A 241 -6.14 -11.43 -29.02
N ASP A 242 -7.14 -11.63 -28.16
CA ASP A 242 -8.35 -12.39 -28.52
C ASP A 242 -9.18 -11.65 -29.55
N ILE A 243 -9.33 -10.34 -29.46
CA ILE A 243 -9.98 -9.46 -30.43
C ILE A 243 -9.23 -9.51 -31.78
N GLN A 244 -7.91 -9.34 -31.74
CA GLN A 244 -7.04 -9.42 -32.95
C GLN A 244 -7.21 -10.75 -33.67
N ARG A 245 -7.13 -11.85 -32.94
CA ARG A 245 -7.29 -13.21 -33.50
C ARG A 245 -8.69 -13.42 -34.09
N LYS A 246 -9.73 -12.98 -33.38
CA LYS A 246 -11.12 -13.16 -33.78
C LYS A 246 -11.50 -12.35 -35.02
N TYR A 247 -11.03 -11.11 -35.09
CA TYR A 247 -11.41 -10.16 -36.15
C TYR A 247 -10.31 -9.93 -37.17
N LYS A 248 -9.15 -10.59 -37.04
CA LYS A 248 -7.96 -10.46 -37.90
C LYS A 248 -7.51 -9.01 -38.06
N LEU A 249 -7.49 -8.27 -36.97
CA LEU A 249 -7.07 -6.87 -36.91
C LEU A 249 -5.56 -6.77 -36.69
N SER A 250 -4.95 -5.69 -37.17
CA SER A 250 -3.57 -5.34 -36.87
C SER A 250 -3.46 -4.67 -35.49
N ASP A 251 -2.25 -4.65 -34.92
CA ASP A 251 -1.95 -4.04 -33.61
C ASP A 251 -2.44 -2.59 -33.54
N ASP A 252 -2.20 -1.80 -34.60
CA ASP A 252 -2.55 -0.36 -34.66
C ASP A 252 -4.06 -0.08 -34.58
N VAL A 253 -4.91 -1.10 -34.73
CA VAL A 253 -6.38 -0.96 -34.70
C VAL A 253 -6.95 -1.37 -33.33
N CYS A 254 -6.19 -2.10 -32.52
CA CYS A 254 -6.65 -2.65 -31.25
C CYS A 254 -6.14 -1.87 -30.02
N TYR A 255 -5.22 -0.92 -30.21
CA TYR A 255 -4.68 -0.03 -29.17
C TYR A 255 -5.28 1.36 -29.21
#